data_b25478b3aacf5c86a5170d5c2c791051
#
_entry.id   b25478b3aacf5c86a5170d5c2c791051
#
_cell.length_a   1.000
_cell.length_b   1.000
_cell.length_c   1.000
_cell.angle_alpha   90.00
_cell.angle_beta   90.00
_cell.angle_gamma   90.00
#
_symmetry.space_group_name_H-M   'P 1'
#
loop_
_entity.id
_entity.type
_entity.pdbx_description
1 polymer ?
#
loop_
_entity_poly.entity_id
_entity_poly.type
_entity_poly.pdbx_seq_one_letter_code
_entity_poly.pdbx_strand_id
1 'polypeptide(L)'
;MQLIIGSQVTLIDGQKQKLFPYGKVLELLTKFKSICKDIQWNVHVPQRDDCKIINDKESIKIKDFQPREFQQKCVDKFTRTTLTGYIYAPTGAGKTNIAAYLIAKRNIRTLFIVPKSDLVKQTKKRFQAILDLDSSYIGELSGSKKEFGAPILITTWQSLNTEATLQRVIKDKYSMLICDEMHKCSADVYYNVVSQIPAMYKHGLTATPYRNNSQNEQRLFDIVGNELARVEISDLYRDKFLVQPHIHFKNTHYKIDINQQYLQSLDFNIKIGMLKKNIDKSKKRKERIVNDIKKTLVSEKKEYGDNRSVILVNTLELGQTIKDELSINYNVLYIDGNTKAKDRNEIFNSLTQNDITNYVLIGTSKLLGEGTDIPSIRNVFCASPSYPPFEDTARMQQIIGRAIRPFKDKKIANIVIYNDETTGWIEKKKQHVFNIVYDNVKPII
;
A
#
# COMPACT_ATOMS: atom_id res chain seq x y z
N MET A 1 24.93 2.83 -33.68
CA MET A 1 24.74 2.78 -32.21
C MET A 1 23.68 1.75 -31.90
N GLN A 2 23.95 0.83 -31.02
CA GLN A 2 23.03 -0.27 -30.67
C GLN A 2 22.61 -0.14 -29.22
N LEU A 3 21.32 -0.21 -28.93
CA LEU A 3 20.74 -0.21 -27.59
C LEU A 3 20.29 -1.62 -27.26
N ILE A 4 20.90 -2.23 -26.26
CA ILE A 4 20.53 -3.56 -25.76
C ILE A 4 19.82 -3.40 -24.42
N ILE A 5 18.60 -3.93 -24.31
CA ILE A 5 17.80 -3.90 -23.10
C ILE A 5 17.91 -5.28 -22.45
N GLY A 6 18.59 -5.34 -21.31
CA GLY A 6 18.81 -6.54 -20.51
C GLY A 6 18.48 -6.29 -19.04
N SER A 7 19.33 -6.74 -18.12
CA SER A 7 19.26 -6.38 -16.68
C SER A 7 19.49 -4.89 -16.44
N GLN A 8 20.27 -4.29 -17.32
CA GLN A 8 20.48 -2.84 -17.46
C GLN A 8 20.42 -2.49 -18.94
N VAL A 9 20.24 -1.21 -19.25
CA VAL A 9 20.26 -0.75 -20.63
C VAL A 9 21.71 -0.49 -21.02
N THR A 10 22.16 -1.15 -22.05
CA THR A 10 23.52 -1.01 -22.57
C THR A 10 23.48 -0.25 -23.88
N LEU A 11 24.19 0.86 -23.94
CA LEU A 11 24.45 1.59 -25.18
C LEU A 11 25.81 1.14 -25.72
N ILE A 12 25.84 0.69 -26.96
CA ILE A 12 27.07 0.29 -27.65
C ILE A 12 27.34 1.27 -28.75
N ASP A 13 28.51 1.92 -28.66
CA ASP A 13 29.05 2.79 -29.70
C ASP A 13 30.43 2.29 -30.07
N GLY A 14 30.50 1.54 -31.16
CA GLY A 14 31.69 0.82 -31.53
C GLY A 14 32.12 -0.18 -30.45
N GLN A 15 33.31 0.00 -29.85
CA GLN A 15 33.80 -0.84 -28.77
C GLN A 15 33.47 -0.36 -27.37
N LYS A 16 32.83 0.81 -27.23
CA LYS A 16 32.47 1.39 -25.93
C LYS A 16 31.07 0.98 -25.50
N GLN A 17 30.98 0.48 -24.29
CA GLN A 17 29.70 0.13 -23.67
C GLN A 17 29.41 1.07 -22.52
N LYS A 18 28.18 1.55 -22.42
CA LYS A 18 27.72 2.38 -21.32
C LYS A 18 26.43 1.79 -20.75
N LEU A 19 26.43 1.50 -19.46
CA LEU A 19 25.30 0.93 -18.74
C LEU A 19 24.41 2.05 -18.19
N PHE A 20 23.12 1.91 -18.34
CA PHE A 20 22.13 2.86 -17.84
C PHE A 20 21.04 2.15 -17.02
N PRO A 21 20.53 2.79 -15.94
CA PRO A 21 19.36 2.30 -15.23
C PRO A 21 18.14 2.19 -16.15
N TYR A 22 17.31 1.20 -15.91
CA TYR A 22 16.11 0.92 -16.71
C TYR A 22 15.15 2.10 -16.81
N GLY A 23 14.93 2.82 -15.71
CA GLY A 23 14.03 3.97 -15.65
C GLY A 23 14.41 5.13 -16.57
N LYS A 24 15.69 5.20 -16.97
CA LYS A 24 16.19 6.26 -17.86
C LYS A 24 16.06 5.97 -19.36
N VAL A 25 15.54 4.81 -19.75
CA VAL A 25 15.48 4.39 -21.17
C VAL A 25 14.73 5.42 -22.03
N LEU A 26 13.55 5.85 -21.59
CA LEU A 26 12.74 6.83 -22.35
C LEU A 26 13.40 8.20 -22.42
N GLU A 27 13.97 8.68 -21.33
CA GLU A 27 14.69 9.95 -21.29
C GLU A 27 15.89 9.90 -22.24
N LEU A 28 16.66 8.83 -22.21
CA LEU A 28 17.80 8.63 -23.10
C LEU A 28 17.38 8.55 -24.56
N LEU A 29 16.36 7.77 -24.89
CA LEU A 29 15.84 7.65 -26.25
C LEU A 29 15.37 9.00 -26.78
N THR A 30 14.68 9.80 -25.94
CA THR A 30 14.19 11.13 -26.32
C THR A 30 15.35 12.10 -26.54
N LYS A 31 16.32 12.15 -25.61
CA LYS A 31 17.51 13.01 -25.74
C LYS A 31 18.35 12.61 -26.96
N PHE A 32 18.61 11.34 -27.15
CA PHE A 32 19.43 10.88 -28.27
C PHE A 32 18.75 11.11 -29.61
N LYS A 33 17.44 10.89 -29.74
CA LYS A 33 16.68 11.20 -30.95
C LYS A 33 16.69 12.71 -31.28
N SER A 34 16.70 13.59 -30.30
CA SER A 34 16.75 15.04 -30.52
C SER A 34 18.15 15.52 -30.91
N ILE A 35 19.21 14.89 -30.44
CA ILE A 35 20.61 15.28 -30.69
C ILE A 35 21.16 14.64 -31.98
N CYS A 36 20.76 13.42 -32.28
CA CYS A 36 21.32 12.60 -33.38
C CYS A 36 20.20 12.25 -34.36
N LYS A 37 19.71 13.21 -35.11
CA LYS A 37 18.63 13.01 -36.10
C LYS A 37 18.98 12.03 -37.21
N ASP A 38 20.26 11.91 -37.53
CA ASP A 38 20.76 11.11 -38.66
C ASP A 38 21.26 9.70 -38.28
N ILE A 39 21.11 9.30 -37.02
CA ILE A 39 21.54 7.96 -36.56
C ILE A 39 20.37 7.00 -36.61
N GLN A 40 20.52 5.92 -37.36
CA GLN A 40 19.60 4.77 -37.25
C GLN A 40 19.78 4.07 -35.92
N TRP A 41 18.72 4.08 -35.10
CA TRP A 41 18.69 3.44 -33.80
C TRP A 41 18.10 2.04 -33.93
N ASN A 42 18.94 1.03 -33.76
CA ASN A 42 18.47 -0.35 -33.61
C ASN A 42 18.23 -0.62 -32.11
N VAL A 43 16.96 -0.55 -31.71
CA VAL A 43 16.56 -0.95 -30.36
C VAL A 43 16.34 -2.45 -30.39
N HIS A 44 17.31 -3.21 -29.94
CA HIS A 44 17.18 -4.66 -29.80
C HIS A 44 16.50 -4.95 -28.47
N VAL A 45 15.22 -5.23 -28.54
CA VAL A 45 14.46 -5.80 -27.42
C VAL A 45 14.48 -7.32 -27.63
N PRO A 46 15.13 -8.11 -26.76
CA PRO A 46 15.14 -9.55 -26.92
C PRO A 46 13.68 -10.06 -26.93
N GLN A 47 13.19 -10.48 -28.08
CA GLN A 47 11.93 -11.21 -28.13
C GLN A 47 12.24 -12.60 -27.58
N ARG A 48 11.68 -12.92 -26.44
CA ARG A 48 11.77 -14.24 -25.83
C ARG A 48 10.45 -14.94 -26.10
N ASP A 49 10.41 -15.80 -27.10
CA ASP A 49 9.23 -16.62 -27.42
C ASP A 49 8.90 -17.61 -26.30
N ASP A 50 9.89 -17.94 -25.45
CA ASP A 50 9.78 -18.79 -24.26
C ASP A 50 9.17 -18.08 -23.02
N CYS A 51 8.71 -16.83 -23.16
CA CYS A 51 8.26 -16.01 -22.04
C CYS A 51 6.74 -16.05 -21.82
N LYS A 52 5.98 -16.68 -22.69
CA LYS A 52 4.53 -16.74 -22.55
C LYS A 52 4.08 -17.64 -21.40
N ILE A 53 2.98 -17.28 -20.77
CA ILE A 53 2.34 -18.10 -19.71
C ILE A 53 1.55 -19.23 -20.35
N ILE A 54 0.76 -18.91 -21.38
CA ILE A 54 0.05 -19.89 -22.20
C ILE A 54 0.47 -19.71 -23.66
N ASN A 55 0.53 -20.81 -24.38
CA ASN A 55 1.00 -20.85 -25.79
C ASN A 55 0.01 -20.22 -26.77
N ASP A 56 -1.12 -19.78 -26.32
CA ASP A 56 -2.12 -19.16 -27.17
C ASP A 56 -1.68 -17.73 -27.58
N LYS A 57 -2.01 -17.32 -28.82
CA LYS A 57 -1.75 -15.96 -29.29
C LYS A 57 -2.63 -14.93 -28.58
N GLU A 58 -3.66 -15.40 -27.87
CA GLU A 58 -4.64 -14.59 -27.18
C GLU A 58 -4.18 -14.20 -25.77
N SER A 59 -4.77 -13.15 -25.23
CA SER A 59 -4.62 -12.77 -23.81
C SER A 59 -5.26 -13.84 -22.91
N ILE A 60 -4.73 -14.00 -21.69
CA ILE A 60 -5.34 -14.87 -20.68
C ILE A 60 -6.76 -14.38 -20.41
N LYS A 61 -7.72 -15.30 -20.42
CA LYS A 61 -9.11 -14.97 -20.09
C LYS A 61 -9.23 -14.51 -18.64
N ILE A 62 -10.14 -13.57 -18.42
CA ILE A 62 -10.51 -13.08 -17.09
C ILE A 62 -11.84 -13.75 -16.74
N LYS A 63 -11.91 -14.31 -15.52
CA LYS A 63 -13.14 -14.87 -14.96
C LYS A 63 -14.17 -13.74 -14.75
N ASP A 64 -15.16 -13.93 -13.96
CA ASP A 64 -16.35 -13.09 -13.73
C ASP A 64 -16.10 -11.61 -13.34
N PHE A 65 -14.87 -11.13 -13.45
CA PHE A 65 -14.48 -9.77 -13.12
C PHE A 65 -14.19 -8.94 -14.37
N GLN A 66 -15.04 -7.98 -14.65
CA GLN A 66 -14.71 -6.98 -15.67
C GLN A 66 -13.85 -5.85 -15.05
N PRO A 67 -12.76 -5.44 -15.72
CA PRO A 67 -12.00 -4.27 -15.28
C PRO A 67 -12.88 -3.02 -15.35
N ARG A 68 -12.82 -2.20 -14.31
CA ARG A 68 -13.44 -0.87 -14.32
C ARG A 68 -12.75 0.00 -15.38
N GLU A 69 -13.43 1.00 -15.90
CA GLU A 69 -12.90 1.87 -16.96
C GLU A 69 -11.51 2.45 -16.63
N PHE A 70 -11.35 2.98 -15.41
CA PHE A 70 -10.06 3.52 -14.98
C PHE A 70 -8.97 2.44 -14.85
N GLN A 71 -9.32 1.21 -14.45
CA GLN A 71 -8.38 0.08 -14.38
C GLN A 71 -7.95 -0.33 -15.79
N GLN A 72 -8.88 -0.35 -16.73
CA GLN A 72 -8.57 -0.60 -18.14
C GLN A 72 -7.65 0.47 -18.71
N LYS A 73 -7.92 1.77 -18.45
CA LYS A 73 -7.04 2.88 -18.84
C LYS A 73 -5.63 2.72 -18.28
N CYS A 74 -5.50 2.28 -17.02
CA CYS A 74 -4.21 1.97 -16.41
C CYS A 74 -3.46 0.85 -17.14
N VAL A 75 -4.14 -0.26 -17.42
CA VAL A 75 -3.56 -1.40 -18.16
C VAL A 75 -3.15 -0.98 -19.57
N ASP A 76 -3.97 -0.21 -20.26
CA ASP A 76 -3.66 0.30 -21.60
C ASP A 76 -2.42 1.18 -21.61
N LYS A 77 -2.23 2.03 -20.59
CA LYS A 77 -0.99 2.82 -20.44
C LYS A 77 0.23 1.95 -20.31
N PHE A 78 0.18 0.91 -19.47
CA PHE A 78 1.29 -0.03 -19.37
C PHE A 78 1.56 -0.79 -20.67
N THR A 79 0.53 -1.13 -21.43
CA THR A 79 0.70 -1.98 -22.62
C THR A 79 1.09 -1.21 -23.88
N ARG A 80 0.65 0.07 -24.00
CA ARG A 80 0.86 0.86 -25.23
C ARG A 80 2.19 1.59 -25.29
N THR A 81 2.76 1.97 -24.16
CA THR A 81 3.74 3.05 -24.18
C THR A 81 5.13 2.70 -23.69
N THR A 82 5.33 1.72 -22.80
CA THR A 82 6.63 1.60 -22.15
C THR A 82 7.00 0.22 -21.65
N LEU A 83 8.32 -0.02 -21.59
CA LEU A 83 8.92 -1.16 -20.88
C LEU A 83 8.90 -0.97 -19.37
N THR A 84 8.90 0.29 -18.92
CA THR A 84 8.97 0.67 -17.51
C THR A 84 7.97 1.76 -17.19
N GLY A 85 7.54 1.83 -15.95
CA GLY A 85 6.68 2.88 -15.44
C GLY A 85 5.86 2.43 -14.25
N TYR A 86 5.23 3.39 -13.56
CA TYR A 86 4.36 3.06 -12.44
C TYR A 86 2.99 3.73 -12.54
N ILE A 87 2.05 3.19 -11.80
CA ILE A 87 0.72 3.76 -11.62
C ILE A 87 0.56 4.21 -10.18
N TYR A 88 0.18 5.47 -10.03
CA TYR A 88 -0.36 5.99 -8.80
C TYR A 88 -1.84 5.58 -8.69
N ALA A 89 -2.17 4.82 -7.67
CA ALA A 89 -3.55 4.44 -7.40
C ALA A 89 -3.80 4.38 -5.89
N PRO A 90 -4.78 5.12 -5.37
CA PRO A 90 -5.06 5.17 -3.94
C PRO A 90 -5.46 3.80 -3.40
N THR A 91 -5.44 3.67 -2.07
CA THR A 91 -5.91 2.45 -1.40
C THR A 91 -7.40 2.25 -1.72
N GLY A 92 -7.77 1.05 -2.12
CA GLY A 92 -9.14 0.74 -2.56
C GLY A 92 -9.38 0.83 -4.06
N ALA A 93 -8.48 1.42 -4.85
CA ALA A 93 -8.59 1.43 -6.32
C ALA A 93 -8.43 0.04 -6.98
N GLY A 94 -7.98 -0.97 -6.24
CA GLY A 94 -7.79 -2.31 -6.76
C GLY A 94 -6.48 -2.50 -7.51
N LYS A 95 -5.35 -2.01 -6.98
CA LYS A 95 -4.00 -2.19 -7.53
C LYS A 95 -3.70 -3.64 -7.93
N THR A 96 -4.06 -4.59 -7.07
CA THR A 96 -3.88 -6.03 -7.34
C THR A 96 -4.70 -6.50 -8.56
N ASN A 97 -5.89 -5.93 -8.78
CA ASN A 97 -6.70 -6.23 -9.97
C ASN A 97 -6.04 -5.66 -11.23
N ILE A 98 -5.54 -4.42 -11.18
CA ILE A 98 -4.79 -3.79 -12.29
C ILE A 98 -3.61 -4.67 -12.67
N ALA A 99 -2.86 -5.19 -11.68
CA ALA A 99 -1.77 -6.12 -11.94
C ALA A 99 -2.24 -7.42 -12.61
N ALA A 100 -3.32 -8.05 -12.12
CA ALA A 100 -3.88 -9.25 -12.74
C ALA A 100 -4.31 -9.00 -14.19
N TYR A 101 -4.98 -7.88 -14.46
CA TYR A 101 -5.39 -7.51 -15.82
C TYR A 101 -4.19 -7.25 -16.74
N LEU A 102 -3.14 -6.64 -16.21
CA LEU A 102 -1.88 -6.45 -16.96
C LEU A 102 -1.23 -7.79 -17.31
N ILE A 103 -1.16 -8.71 -16.33
CA ILE A 103 -0.64 -10.08 -16.55
C ILE A 103 -1.47 -10.79 -17.62
N ALA A 104 -2.81 -10.72 -17.51
CA ALA A 104 -3.71 -11.32 -18.51
C ALA A 104 -3.49 -10.77 -19.91
N LYS A 105 -3.36 -9.44 -20.03
CA LYS A 105 -3.20 -8.75 -21.32
C LYS A 105 -1.85 -9.02 -21.98
N ARG A 106 -0.78 -9.09 -21.19
CA ARG A 106 0.57 -9.35 -21.73
C ARG A 106 0.87 -10.83 -21.95
N ASN A 107 0.25 -11.70 -21.18
CA ASN A 107 0.47 -13.16 -21.23
C ASN A 107 1.96 -13.55 -21.18
N ILE A 108 2.74 -12.95 -20.28
CA ILE A 108 4.17 -13.22 -20.13
C ILE A 108 4.54 -13.57 -18.69
N ARG A 109 5.55 -14.43 -18.52
CA ARG A 109 6.04 -14.85 -17.20
C ARG A 109 6.34 -13.67 -16.31
N THR A 110 5.70 -13.65 -15.14
CA THR A 110 5.68 -12.48 -14.24
C THR A 110 6.17 -12.83 -12.85
N LEU A 111 7.11 -12.02 -12.35
CA LEU A 111 7.47 -11.95 -10.94
C LEU A 111 6.72 -10.79 -10.28
N PHE A 112 5.90 -11.10 -9.29
CA PHE A 112 5.12 -10.12 -8.54
C PHE A 112 5.65 -10.00 -7.11
N ILE A 113 6.17 -8.83 -6.75
CA ILE A 113 6.75 -8.59 -5.42
C ILE A 113 5.77 -7.82 -4.56
N VAL A 114 5.42 -8.39 -3.42
CA VAL A 114 4.59 -7.75 -2.38
C VAL A 114 5.43 -7.37 -1.16
N PRO A 115 5.01 -6.37 -0.38
CA PRO A 115 5.80 -5.87 0.74
C PRO A 115 5.92 -6.81 1.94
N LYS A 116 5.01 -7.81 2.07
CA LYS A 116 4.93 -8.71 3.25
C LYS A 116 4.47 -10.11 2.87
N SER A 117 4.89 -11.10 3.67
CA SER A 117 4.57 -12.51 3.48
C SER A 117 3.06 -12.82 3.53
N ASP A 118 2.31 -12.16 4.40
CA ASP A 118 0.86 -12.36 4.51
C ASP A 118 0.12 -11.96 3.23
N LEU A 119 0.65 -10.96 2.50
CA LEU A 119 0.09 -10.52 1.22
C LEU A 119 0.36 -11.51 0.08
N VAL A 120 1.36 -12.37 0.18
CA VAL A 120 1.65 -13.38 -0.86
C VAL A 120 0.45 -14.28 -1.07
N LYS A 121 -0.06 -14.89 0.00
CA LYS A 121 -1.23 -15.78 -0.04
C LYS A 121 -2.50 -15.04 -0.49
N GLN A 122 -2.70 -13.82 0.02
CA GLN A 122 -3.84 -12.99 -0.36
C GLN A 122 -3.82 -12.64 -1.85
N THR A 123 -2.66 -12.25 -2.36
CA THR A 123 -2.48 -11.93 -3.78
C THR A 123 -2.67 -13.17 -4.65
N LYS A 124 -2.12 -14.34 -4.25
CA LYS A 124 -2.33 -15.62 -4.94
C LYS A 124 -3.81 -15.93 -5.08
N LYS A 125 -4.56 -15.90 -3.98
CA LYS A 125 -6.02 -16.11 -4.00
C LYS A 125 -6.73 -15.11 -4.92
N ARG A 126 -6.30 -13.85 -4.90
CA ARG A 126 -6.90 -12.81 -5.74
C ARG A 126 -6.62 -13.03 -7.22
N PHE A 127 -5.40 -13.41 -7.59
CA PHE A 127 -5.06 -13.75 -8.98
C PHE A 127 -5.83 -15.00 -9.45
N GLN A 128 -5.94 -16.04 -8.63
CA GLN A 128 -6.74 -17.24 -8.92
C GLN A 128 -8.24 -16.92 -9.12
N ALA A 129 -8.76 -15.92 -8.42
CA ALA A 129 -10.14 -15.48 -8.59
C ALA A 129 -10.37 -14.68 -9.87
N ILE A 130 -9.34 -14.00 -10.40
CA ILE A 130 -9.46 -13.12 -11.57
C ILE A 130 -9.01 -13.83 -12.86
N LEU A 131 -7.86 -14.51 -12.82
CA LEU A 131 -7.26 -15.12 -14.00
C LEU A 131 -7.87 -16.53 -14.23
N ASP A 132 -8.26 -16.79 -15.46
CA ASP A 132 -8.72 -18.11 -15.86
C ASP A 132 -7.52 -19.00 -16.21
N LEU A 133 -6.81 -19.39 -15.14
CA LEU A 133 -5.64 -20.25 -15.20
C LEU A 133 -5.77 -21.36 -14.16
N ASP A 134 -5.13 -22.49 -14.43
CA ASP A 134 -4.94 -23.53 -13.41
C ASP A 134 -4.10 -23.00 -12.24
N SER A 135 -4.35 -23.52 -11.05
CA SER A 135 -3.69 -23.08 -9.83
C SER A 135 -2.17 -23.27 -9.86
N SER A 136 -1.65 -24.22 -10.64
CA SER A 136 -0.21 -24.49 -10.82
C SER A 136 0.52 -23.35 -11.55
N TYR A 137 -0.19 -22.53 -12.32
CA TYR A 137 0.42 -21.37 -12.99
C TYR A 137 0.77 -20.22 -12.04
N ILE A 138 0.22 -20.23 -10.82
CA ILE A 138 0.42 -19.16 -9.83
C ILE A 138 1.12 -19.72 -8.61
N GLY A 139 2.43 -19.52 -8.52
CA GLY A 139 3.28 -19.96 -7.43
C GLY A 139 3.47 -18.92 -6.34
N GLU A 140 3.84 -19.39 -5.14
CA GLU A 140 4.26 -18.54 -4.03
C GLU A 140 5.67 -18.89 -3.55
N LEU A 141 6.45 -17.86 -3.22
CA LEU A 141 7.77 -17.97 -2.61
C LEU A 141 7.80 -17.13 -1.35
N SER A 142 7.51 -17.75 -0.21
CA SER A 142 7.46 -17.10 1.10
C SER A 142 7.51 -18.12 2.24
N GLY A 143 8.34 -17.87 3.24
CA GLY A 143 8.51 -18.80 4.36
C GLY A 143 8.97 -20.19 3.92
N SER A 144 8.21 -21.23 4.28
CA SER A 144 8.49 -22.62 3.91
C SER A 144 8.09 -22.99 2.48
N LYS A 145 7.26 -22.19 1.82
CA LYS A 145 6.80 -22.45 0.45
C LYS A 145 7.79 -21.93 -0.58
N LYS A 146 8.18 -22.82 -1.52
CA LYS A 146 9.18 -22.54 -2.55
C LYS A 146 8.72 -23.09 -3.91
N GLU A 147 7.64 -22.49 -4.45
CA GLU A 147 7.04 -22.91 -5.72
C GLU A 147 7.76 -22.23 -6.91
N PHE A 148 9.08 -22.52 -7.06
CA PHE A 148 9.88 -21.99 -8.17
C PHE A 148 9.38 -22.48 -9.53
N GLY A 149 9.66 -21.71 -10.57
CA GLY A 149 9.34 -22.07 -11.96
C GLY A 149 7.91 -21.80 -12.37
N ALA A 150 6.99 -21.48 -11.42
CA ALA A 150 5.62 -21.09 -11.77
C ALA A 150 5.62 -19.89 -12.73
N PRO A 151 4.77 -19.88 -13.77
CA PRO A 151 4.70 -18.76 -14.72
C PRO A 151 4.43 -17.40 -14.09
N ILE A 152 3.61 -17.36 -13.04
CA ILE A 152 3.38 -16.19 -12.20
C ILE A 152 3.88 -16.53 -10.81
N LEU A 153 4.97 -15.91 -10.37
CA LEU A 153 5.53 -16.13 -9.03
C LEU A 153 5.29 -14.89 -8.16
N ILE A 154 4.62 -15.11 -7.02
CA ILE A 154 4.36 -14.06 -6.03
C ILE A 154 5.32 -14.25 -4.86
N THR A 155 6.03 -13.21 -4.51
CA THR A 155 7.09 -13.27 -3.50
C THR A 155 7.23 -11.97 -2.70
N THR A 156 8.09 -11.98 -1.70
CA THR A 156 8.58 -10.77 -1.03
C THR A 156 10.05 -10.53 -1.36
N TRP A 157 10.53 -9.30 -1.27
CA TRP A 157 11.95 -9.01 -1.45
C TRP A 157 12.83 -9.73 -0.41
N GLN A 158 12.32 -9.93 0.82
CA GLN A 158 13.03 -10.67 1.87
C GLN A 158 13.28 -12.12 1.46
N SER A 159 12.31 -12.74 0.80
CA SER A 159 12.46 -14.11 0.28
C SER A 159 13.50 -14.21 -0.84
N LEU A 160 13.76 -13.11 -1.55
CA LEU A 160 14.75 -13.00 -2.61
C LEU A 160 16.14 -12.58 -2.11
N ASN A 161 16.29 -12.21 -0.84
CA ASN A 161 17.50 -11.60 -0.30
C ASN A 161 18.68 -12.58 -0.09
N THR A 162 18.54 -13.85 -0.45
CA THR A 162 19.68 -14.79 -0.48
C THR A 162 20.12 -15.01 -1.92
N GLU A 163 21.45 -15.02 -2.13
CA GLU A 163 22.05 -15.21 -3.47
C GLU A 163 21.49 -16.45 -4.17
N ALA A 164 21.41 -17.58 -3.47
CA ALA A 164 20.88 -18.83 -4.01
C ALA A 164 19.44 -18.71 -4.52
N THR A 165 18.57 -18.04 -3.75
CA THR A 165 17.16 -17.83 -4.13
C THR A 165 17.06 -16.85 -5.30
N LEU A 166 17.81 -15.76 -5.26
CA LEU A 166 17.79 -14.75 -6.31
C LEU A 166 18.27 -15.33 -7.64
N GLN A 167 19.38 -16.05 -7.64
CA GLN A 167 19.92 -16.71 -8.83
C GLN A 167 18.96 -17.78 -9.38
N ARG A 168 18.26 -18.50 -8.50
CA ARG A 168 17.22 -19.44 -8.93
C ARG A 168 16.07 -18.73 -9.65
N VAL A 169 15.56 -17.63 -9.10
CA VAL A 169 14.49 -16.82 -9.70
C VAL A 169 14.94 -16.19 -11.02
N ILE A 170 16.18 -15.72 -11.10
CA ILE A 170 16.76 -15.20 -12.36
C ILE A 170 16.79 -16.27 -13.45
N LYS A 171 17.14 -17.52 -13.10
CA LYS A 171 17.12 -18.65 -14.04
C LYS A 171 15.72 -18.99 -14.56
N ASP A 172 14.67 -18.68 -13.81
CA ASP A 172 13.28 -18.89 -14.22
C ASP A 172 12.81 -17.90 -15.30
N LYS A 173 13.65 -16.90 -15.68
CA LYS A 173 13.49 -15.98 -16.81
C LYS A 173 12.15 -15.23 -16.83
N TYR A 174 11.79 -14.56 -15.72
CA TYR A 174 10.62 -13.69 -15.69
C TYR A 174 10.84 -12.46 -16.56
N SER A 175 9.95 -12.24 -17.53
CA SER A 175 10.02 -11.11 -18.46
C SER A 175 9.34 -9.85 -17.93
N MET A 176 8.42 -10.00 -16.99
CA MET A 176 7.79 -8.88 -16.30
C MET A 176 8.04 -8.95 -14.80
N LEU A 177 8.40 -7.81 -14.24
CA LEU A 177 8.49 -7.56 -12.80
C LEU A 177 7.44 -6.51 -12.42
N ILE A 178 6.62 -6.82 -11.44
CA ILE A 178 5.67 -5.86 -10.87
C ILE A 178 5.96 -5.71 -9.37
N CYS A 179 6.22 -4.49 -8.92
CA CYS A 179 6.43 -4.14 -7.51
C CYS A 179 5.18 -3.48 -6.93
N ASP A 180 4.49 -4.17 -6.04
CA ASP A 180 3.40 -3.56 -5.26
C ASP A 180 3.98 -2.74 -4.10
N GLU A 181 3.34 -1.61 -3.79
CA GLU A 181 3.83 -0.59 -2.87
C GLU A 181 5.30 -0.21 -3.17
N MET A 182 5.55 0.14 -4.45
CA MET A 182 6.88 0.37 -5.01
C MET A 182 7.72 1.38 -4.22
N HIS A 183 7.09 2.32 -3.49
CA HIS A 183 7.80 3.28 -2.65
C HIS A 183 8.72 2.62 -1.61
N LYS A 184 8.52 1.34 -1.30
CA LYS A 184 9.40 0.56 -0.42
C LYS A 184 10.67 0.08 -1.13
N CYS A 185 10.68 0.03 -2.47
CA CYS A 185 11.83 -0.41 -3.25
C CYS A 185 13.06 0.51 -3.14
N SER A 186 12.87 1.71 -2.60
CA SER A 186 13.99 2.66 -2.38
C SER A 186 14.89 2.30 -1.20
N ALA A 187 14.48 1.39 -0.31
CA ALA A 187 15.34 0.90 0.77
C ALA A 187 16.52 0.09 0.20
N ASP A 188 17.73 0.28 0.75
CA ASP A 188 18.98 -0.26 0.20
C ASP A 188 18.90 -1.74 -0.18
N VAL A 189 18.46 -2.57 0.75
CA VAL A 189 18.41 -4.03 0.52
C VAL A 189 17.39 -4.39 -0.55
N TYR A 190 16.23 -3.76 -0.54
CA TYR A 190 15.19 -4.02 -1.55
C TYR A 190 15.66 -3.54 -2.95
N TYR A 191 16.24 -2.35 -3.02
CA TYR A 191 16.80 -1.81 -4.25
C TYR A 191 17.84 -2.76 -4.85
N ASN A 192 18.78 -3.25 -4.04
CA ASN A 192 19.83 -4.14 -4.47
C ASN A 192 19.29 -5.48 -5.01
N VAL A 193 18.23 -6.02 -4.42
CA VAL A 193 17.57 -7.24 -4.91
C VAL A 193 16.89 -7.00 -6.25
N VAL A 194 16.04 -5.97 -6.32
CA VAL A 194 15.18 -5.73 -7.48
C VAL A 194 15.96 -5.27 -8.71
N SER A 195 17.03 -4.50 -8.50
CA SER A 195 17.89 -4.03 -9.60
C SER A 195 18.59 -5.18 -10.35
N GLN A 196 18.86 -6.30 -9.68
CA GLN A 196 19.51 -7.48 -10.28
C GLN A 196 18.56 -8.33 -11.12
N ILE A 197 17.24 -8.15 -11.02
CA ILE A 197 16.27 -8.97 -11.76
C ILE A 197 16.21 -8.49 -13.22
N PRO A 198 16.59 -9.34 -14.20
CA PRO A 198 16.71 -8.96 -15.61
C PRO A 198 15.37 -9.04 -16.34
N ALA A 199 14.30 -8.45 -15.75
CA ALA A 199 13.00 -8.38 -16.40
C ALA A 199 12.99 -7.27 -17.44
N MET A 200 12.39 -7.55 -18.61
CA MET A 200 12.23 -6.58 -19.69
C MET A 200 11.21 -5.49 -19.33
N TYR A 201 10.12 -5.90 -18.72
CA TYR A 201 9.07 -4.98 -18.24
C TYR A 201 9.18 -4.83 -16.73
N LYS A 202 9.37 -3.60 -16.25
CA LYS A 202 9.43 -3.30 -14.82
C LYS A 202 8.38 -2.26 -14.47
N HIS A 203 7.39 -2.67 -13.69
CA HIS A 203 6.25 -1.84 -13.35
C HIS A 203 6.09 -1.68 -11.84
N GLY A 204 5.65 -0.49 -11.44
CA GLY A 204 5.34 -0.16 -10.06
C GLY A 204 3.86 0.13 -9.85
N LEU A 205 3.36 -0.24 -8.67
CA LEU A 205 2.04 0.16 -8.18
C LEU A 205 2.21 0.82 -6.81
N THR A 206 1.60 1.97 -6.59
CA THR A 206 1.71 2.66 -5.29
C THR A 206 0.54 3.60 -5.04
N ALA A 207 0.22 3.80 -3.75
CA ALA A 207 -0.65 4.89 -3.31
C ALA A 207 0.14 6.11 -2.80
N THR A 208 1.48 6.01 -2.71
CA THR A 208 2.36 7.07 -2.17
C THR A 208 3.69 7.07 -2.92
N PRO A 209 3.78 7.70 -4.11
CA PRO A 209 4.99 7.63 -4.93
C PRO A 209 6.15 8.44 -4.32
N TYR A 210 5.84 9.51 -3.61
CA TYR A 210 6.86 10.46 -3.16
C TYR A 210 7.35 10.15 -1.75
N ARG A 211 8.67 10.11 -1.60
CA ARG A 211 9.37 10.24 -0.33
C ARG A 211 10.22 11.51 -0.43
N ASN A 212 10.23 12.32 0.63
CA ASN A 212 10.95 13.60 0.69
C ASN A 212 12.49 13.45 0.69
N ASN A 213 13.01 12.52 -0.08
CA ASN A 213 14.43 12.26 -0.22
C ASN A 213 14.74 12.02 -1.70
N SER A 214 15.49 12.93 -2.30
CA SER A 214 15.89 12.90 -3.70
C SER A 214 16.59 11.59 -4.11
N GLN A 215 17.38 11.00 -3.23
CA GLN A 215 18.06 9.72 -3.48
C GLN A 215 17.05 8.57 -3.59
N ASN A 216 16.04 8.52 -2.74
CA ASN A 216 15.00 7.50 -2.80
C ASN A 216 14.14 7.63 -4.04
N GLU A 217 13.83 8.86 -4.46
CA GLU A 217 13.11 9.11 -5.71
C GLU A 217 13.92 8.66 -6.92
N GLN A 218 15.21 8.95 -6.95
CA GLN A 218 16.11 8.51 -8.02
C GLN A 218 16.16 6.98 -8.11
N ARG A 219 16.27 6.27 -6.99
CA ARG A 219 16.25 4.80 -6.96
C ARG A 219 14.95 4.20 -7.49
N LEU A 220 13.80 4.77 -7.13
CA LEU A 220 12.51 4.34 -7.66
C LEU A 220 12.44 4.56 -9.18
N PHE A 221 12.89 5.73 -9.63
CA PHE A 221 12.97 6.03 -11.05
C PHE A 221 13.88 5.05 -11.80
N ASP A 222 15.04 4.71 -11.23
CA ASP A 222 15.99 3.77 -11.83
C ASP A 222 15.41 2.34 -11.98
N ILE A 223 14.50 1.93 -11.09
CA ILE A 223 13.84 0.61 -11.18
C ILE A 223 12.66 0.63 -12.14
N VAL A 224 11.69 1.53 -11.91
CA VAL A 224 10.38 1.47 -12.57
C VAL A 224 10.10 2.63 -13.52
N GLY A 225 10.95 3.68 -13.56
CA GLY A 225 10.75 4.82 -14.44
C GLY A 225 9.68 5.80 -13.95
N ASN A 226 9.04 6.50 -14.90
CA ASN A 226 8.10 7.57 -14.66
C ASN A 226 6.68 7.10 -14.33
N GLU A 227 5.87 8.01 -13.78
CA GLU A 227 4.43 7.84 -13.64
C GLU A 227 3.77 7.78 -15.03
N LEU A 228 3.02 6.71 -15.30
CA LEU A 228 2.29 6.50 -16.55
C LEU A 228 0.82 6.87 -16.44
N ALA A 229 0.24 6.66 -15.28
CA ALA A 229 -1.15 7.00 -15.02
C ALA A 229 -1.36 7.26 -13.52
N ARG A 230 -2.35 8.10 -13.26
CA ARG A 230 -2.82 8.43 -11.92
C ARG A 230 -4.31 8.19 -11.84
N VAL A 231 -4.73 7.51 -10.78
CA VAL A 231 -6.14 7.36 -10.41
C VAL A 231 -6.42 8.36 -9.30
N GLU A 232 -7.25 9.34 -9.59
CA GLU A 232 -7.64 10.34 -8.60
C GLU A 232 -8.67 9.76 -7.64
N ILE A 233 -8.53 10.05 -6.34
CA ILE A 233 -9.45 9.54 -5.33
C ILE A 233 -10.85 10.14 -5.48
N SER A 234 -10.93 11.39 -5.96
CA SER A 234 -12.17 12.10 -6.26
C SER A 234 -13.02 11.36 -7.31
N ASP A 235 -12.38 10.76 -8.33
CA ASP A 235 -13.09 9.97 -9.33
C ASP A 235 -13.69 8.71 -8.71
N LEU A 236 -12.96 8.08 -7.78
CA LEU A 236 -13.46 6.89 -7.08
C LEU A 236 -14.65 7.20 -6.17
N TYR A 237 -14.72 8.38 -5.58
CA TYR A 237 -15.89 8.84 -4.82
C TYR A 237 -17.07 9.15 -5.73
N ARG A 238 -16.84 9.94 -6.80
CA ARG A 238 -17.87 10.29 -7.78
C ARG A 238 -18.53 9.05 -8.37
N ASP A 239 -17.73 8.07 -8.73
CA ASP A 239 -18.18 6.83 -9.38
C ASP A 239 -18.62 5.76 -8.35
N LYS A 240 -18.73 6.12 -7.07
CA LYS A 240 -19.18 5.27 -5.94
C LYS A 240 -18.32 4.00 -5.75
N PHE A 241 -17.08 4.01 -6.21
CA PHE A 241 -16.13 2.93 -5.94
C PHE A 241 -15.52 3.01 -4.55
N LEU A 242 -15.61 4.16 -3.91
CA LEU A 242 -15.28 4.39 -2.51
C LEU A 242 -16.42 5.15 -1.84
N VAL A 243 -16.53 4.96 -0.53
CA VAL A 243 -17.48 5.68 0.34
C VAL A 243 -16.81 6.96 0.80
N GLN A 244 -17.54 8.07 0.75
CA GLN A 244 -17.01 9.36 1.18
C GLN A 244 -16.72 9.38 2.69
N PRO A 245 -15.51 9.77 3.13
CA PRO A 245 -15.19 9.89 4.54
C PRO A 245 -15.67 11.20 5.13
N HIS A 246 -16.17 11.13 6.35
CA HIS A 246 -16.39 12.29 7.21
C HIS A 246 -15.28 12.35 8.25
N ILE A 247 -14.47 13.41 8.19
CA ILE A 247 -13.32 13.58 9.07
C ILE A 247 -13.67 14.54 10.19
N HIS A 248 -13.55 14.07 11.42
CA HIS A 248 -13.83 14.82 12.64
C HIS A 248 -12.54 15.05 13.43
N PHE A 249 -12.15 16.30 13.61
CA PHE A 249 -11.09 16.67 14.53
C PHE A 249 -11.70 17.08 15.87
N LYS A 250 -11.44 16.31 16.94
CA LYS A 250 -12.00 16.53 18.26
C LYS A 250 -10.92 16.94 19.27
N ASN A 251 -11.07 18.09 19.88
CA ASN A 251 -10.12 18.59 20.88
C ASN A 251 -10.26 17.83 22.19
N THR A 252 -9.15 17.35 22.73
CA THR A 252 -9.10 16.67 24.03
C THR A 252 -8.94 17.65 25.20
N HIS A 253 -8.56 18.90 24.92
CA HIS A 253 -8.17 19.92 25.88
C HIS A 253 -7.01 19.48 26.83
N TYR A 254 -6.22 18.52 26.38
CA TYR A 254 -5.02 18.11 27.09
C TYR A 254 -3.97 19.21 27.04
N LYS A 255 -3.44 19.58 28.21
CA LYS A 255 -2.30 20.46 28.34
C LYS A 255 -1.06 19.64 28.73
N ILE A 256 0.07 19.89 28.08
CA ILE A 256 1.30 19.22 28.37
C ILE A 256 1.84 19.75 29.69
N ASP A 257 1.99 18.87 30.67
CA ASP A 257 2.61 19.14 31.96
C ASP A 257 4.06 18.65 31.96
N ILE A 258 4.89 19.24 31.10
CA ILE A 258 6.32 18.93 30.99
C ILE A 258 7.04 20.24 30.77
N ASN A 259 8.17 20.42 31.49
CA ASN A 259 9.02 21.60 31.32
C ASN A 259 9.48 21.74 29.87
N GLN A 260 9.13 22.86 29.24
CA GLN A 260 9.42 23.11 27.84
C GLN A 260 10.94 23.18 27.53
N GLN A 261 11.75 23.72 28.45
CA GLN A 261 13.21 23.77 28.27
C GLN A 261 13.80 22.36 28.25
N TYR A 262 13.33 21.48 29.13
CA TYR A 262 13.73 20.08 29.15
C TYR A 262 13.32 19.37 27.85
N LEU A 263 12.10 19.58 27.34
CA LEU A 263 11.66 19.01 26.05
C LEU A 263 12.49 19.49 24.85
N GLN A 264 12.97 20.75 24.90
CA GLN A 264 13.83 21.32 23.85
C GLN A 264 15.24 20.74 23.85
N SER A 265 15.74 20.30 25.00
CA SER A 265 17.09 19.71 25.15
C SER A 265 17.16 18.26 24.71
N LEU A 266 16.03 17.60 24.48
CA LEU A 266 15.98 16.17 24.10
C LEU A 266 16.16 15.96 22.60
N ASP A 267 16.78 14.82 22.24
CA ASP A 267 16.73 14.30 20.87
C ASP A 267 15.29 14.20 20.38
N PHE A 268 15.09 14.47 19.10
CA PHE A 268 13.77 14.54 18.49
C PHE A 268 12.92 13.28 18.72
N ASN A 269 13.50 12.08 18.57
CA ASN A 269 12.77 10.82 18.73
C ASN A 269 12.40 10.54 20.19
N ILE A 270 13.30 10.87 21.11
CA ILE A 270 13.06 10.76 22.57
C ILE A 270 11.94 11.72 22.98
N LYS A 271 12.00 12.97 22.52
CA LYS A 271 10.96 13.99 22.75
C LYS A 271 9.58 13.49 22.30
N ILE A 272 9.46 12.98 21.07
CA ILE A 272 8.19 12.46 20.53
C ILE A 272 7.69 11.26 21.34
N GLY A 273 8.57 10.32 21.68
CA GLY A 273 8.23 9.17 22.51
C GLY A 273 7.69 9.56 23.89
N MET A 274 8.36 10.52 24.56
CA MET A 274 7.90 11.07 25.83
C MET A 274 6.53 11.75 25.72
N LEU A 275 6.35 12.61 24.73
CA LEU A 275 5.08 13.31 24.52
C LEU A 275 3.95 12.32 24.30
N LYS A 276 4.10 11.34 23.40
CA LYS A 276 3.09 10.30 23.15
C LYS A 276 2.69 9.55 24.42
N LYS A 277 3.69 9.15 25.23
CA LYS A 277 3.47 8.41 26.48
C LYS A 277 2.74 9.24 27.53
N ASN A 278 3.13 10.50 27.70
CA ASN A 278 2.49 11.39 28.69
C ASN A 278 1.04 11.75 28.29
N ILE A 279 0.80 12.00 27.01
CA ILE A 279 -0.53 12.30 26.49
C ILE A 279 -1.47 11.11 26.76
N ASP A 280 -1.04 9.89 26.48
CA ASP A 280 -1.84 8.68 26.69
C ASP A 280 -2.06 8.34 28.19
N LYS A 281 -1.26 8.86 29.12
CA LYS A 281 -1.45 8.69 30.56
C LYS A 281 -2.52 9.60 31.17
N SER A 282 -2.89 10.70 30.51
CA SER A 282 -3.83 11.67 31.06
C SER A 282 -5.23 11.08 31.29
N LYS A 283 -5.66 11.02 32.55
CA LYS A 283 -6.96 10.48 32.97
C LYS A 283 -8.11 11.26 32.33
N LYS A 284 -8.10 12.59 32.40
CA LYS A 284 -9.12 13.46 31.82
C LYS A 284 -9.25 13.29 30.31
N ARG A 285 -8.12 13.11 29.63
CA ARG A 285 -8.08 12.82 28.19
C ARG A 285 -8.73 11.47 27.86
N LYS A 286 -8.37 10.42 28.61
CA LYS A 286 -8.94 9.07 28.46
C LYS A 286 -10.45 9.09 28.63
N GLU A 287 -10.94 9.66 29.71
CA GLU A 287 -12.38 9.80 30.02
C GLU A 287 -13.13 10.50 28.88
N ARG A 288 -12.56 11.59 28.37
CA ARG A 288 -13.17 12.34 27.26
C ARG A 288 -13.26 11.51 25.99
N ILE A 289 -12.19 10.82 25.60
CA ILE A 289 -12.13 9.95 24.43
C ILE A 289 -13.15 8.81 24.58
N VAL A 290 -13.17 8.12 25.72
CA VAL A 290 -14.12 7.03 25.99
C VAL A 290 -15.56 7.51 25.89
N ASN A 291 -15.88 8.65 26.51
CA ASN A 291 -17.25 9.21 26.45
C ASN A 291 -17.67 9.59 25.03
N ASP A 292 -16.74 10.12 24.22
CA ASP A 292 -17.02 10.46 22.84
C ASP A 292 -17.23 9.22 21.97
N ILE A 293 -16.41 8.19 22.16
CA ILE A 293 -16.59 6.89 21.50
C ILE A 293 -17.95 6.29 21.86
N LYS A 294 -18.29 6.24 23.15
CA LYS A 294 -19.61 5.72 23.63
C LYS A 294 -20.78 6.44 22.96
N LYS A 295 -20.74 7.77 22.84
CA LYS A 295 -21.76 8.56 22.12
C LYS A 295 -21.90 8.15 20.66
N THR A 296 -20.78 8.01 19.97
CA THR A 296 -20.77 7.61 18.56
C THR A 296 -21.30 6.18 18.39
N LEU A 297 -20.92 5.24 19.25
CA LEU A 297 -21.40 3.84 19.20
C LEU A 297 -22.90 3.74 19.45
N VAL A 298 -23.46 4.55 20.38
CA VAL A 298 -24.91 4.61 20.61
C VAL A 298 -25.64 5.12 19.37
N SER A 299 -25.15 6.20 18.75
CA SER A 299 -25.71 6.75 17.51
C SER A 299 -25.65 5.75 16.36
N GLU A 300 -24.50 5.09 16.17
CA GLU A 300 -24.30 4.07 15.14
C GLU A 300 -25.27 2.89 15.30
N LYS A 301 -25.41 2.38 16.52
CA LYS A 301 -26.34 1.28 16.82
C LYS A 301 -27.79 1.67 16.56
N LYS A 302 -28.17 2.92 16.84
CA LYS A 302 -29.52 3.45 16.55
C LYS A 302 -29.77 3.54 15.04
N GLU A 303 -28.76 3.92 14.26
CA GLU A 303 -28.89 4.13 12.80
C GLU A 303 -28.81 2.82 12.01
N TYR A 304 -27.88 1.94 12.38
CA TYR A 304 -27.55 0.73 11.60
C TYR A 304 -27.89 -0.59 12.30
N GLY A 305 -28.32 -0.57 13.54
CA GLY A 305 -28.63 -1.77 14.34
C GLY A 305 -27.42 -2.47 14.95
N ASP A 306 -26.20 -2.18 14.47
CA ASP A 306 -24.94 -2.78 14.93
C ASP A 306 -23.82 -1.74 15.01
N ASN A 307 -22.71 -2.13 15.63
CA ASN A 307 -21.48 -1.32 15.69
C ASN A 307 -20.37 -2.00 14.86
N ARG A 308 -19.65 -1.22 14.06
CA ARG A 308 -18.51 -1.68 13.23
C ARG A 308 -17.40 -0.65 13.28
N SER A 309 -16.74 -0.62 14.43
CA SER A 309 -15.79 0.44 14.77
C SER A 309 -14.40 -0.11 15.03
N VAL A 310 -13.39 0.67 14.67
CA VAL A 310 -11.97 0.42 14.94
C VAL A 310 -11.41 1.55 15.78
N ILE A 311 -10.69 1.21 16.85
CA ILE A 311 -10.01 2.17 17.73
C ILE A 311 -8.51 1.91 17.67
N LEU A 312 -7.77 2.91 17.24
CA LEU A 312 -6.32 2.88 17.11
C LEU A 312 -5.67 3.49 18.34
N VAL A 313 -4.81 2.70 18.98
CA VAL A 313 -4.04 3.08 20.15
C VAL A 313 -2.55 2.86 19.92
N ASN A 314 -1.69 3.62 20.60
CA ASN A 314 -0.24 3.43 20.54
C ASN A 314 0.33 2.80 21.81
N THR A 315 -0.40 2.86 22.94
CA THR A 315 0.01 2.33 24.23
C THR A 315 -0.95 1.24 24.70
N LEU A 316 -0.41 0.20 25.34
CA LEU A 316 -1.21 -0.88 25.92
C LEU A 316 -2.14 -0.34 27.02
N GLU A 317 -1.66 0.61 27.82
CA GLU A 317 -2.41 1.22 28.92
C GLU A 317 -3.69 1.91 28.43
N LEU A 318 -3.61 2.73 27.36
CA LEU A 318 -4.78 3.36 26.77
C LEU A 318 -5.72 2.32 26.16
N GLY A 319 -5.17 1.33 25.45
CA GLY A 319 -5.95 0.26 24.85
C GLY A 319 -6.73 -0.55 25.88
N GLN A 320 -6.08 -0.94 26.98
CA GLN A 320 -6.72 -1.66 28.07
C GLN A 320 -7.80 -0.81 28.77
N THR A 321 -7.52 0.47 29.05
CA THR A 321 -8.51 1.39 29.63
C THR A 321 -9.79 1.47 28.77
N ILE A 322 -9.62 1.66 27.45
CA ILE A 322 -10.76 1.74 26.53
C ILE A 322 -11.50 0.39 26.46
N LYS A 323 -10.77 -0.71 26.41
CA LYS A 323 -11.35 -2.07 26.43
C LYS A 323 -12.22 -2.28 27.65
N ASP A 324 -11.69 -2.03 28.85
CA ASP A 324 -12.40 -2.26 30.12
C ASP A 324 -13.69 -1.44 30.18
N GLU A 325 -13.64 -0.19 29.75
CA GLU A 325 -14.79 0.72 29.72
C GLU A 325 -15.85 0.36 28.69
N LEU A 326 -15.45 -0.20 27.54
CA LEU A 326 -16.39 -0.53 26.46
C LEU A 326 -16.94 -1.97 26.57
N SER A 327 -16.18 -2.91 27.15
CA SER A 327 -16.57 -4.32 27.25
C SER A 327 -17.83 -4.53 28.10
N ILE A 328 -18.23 -3.53 28.88
CA ILE A 328 -19.45 -3.57 29.70
C ILE A 328 -20.72 -3.66 28.82
N ASN A 329 -20.71 -2.96 27.66
CA ASN A 329 -21.91 -2.80 26.82
C ASN A 329 -21.72 -3.19 25.36
N TYR A 330 -20.47 -3.47 24.94
CA TYR A 330 -20.12 -3.73 23.53
C TYR A 330 -19.30 -5.00 23.38
N ASN A 331 -19.40 -5.63 22.22
CA ASN A 331 -18.52 -6.73 21.82
C ASN A 331 -17.14 -6.17 21.42
N VAL A 332 -16.17 -6.22 22.34
CA VAL A 332 -14.85 -5.67 22.16
C VAL A 332 -13.84 -6.76 21.78
N LEU A 333 -13.23 -6.59 20.62
CA LEU A 333 -12.11 -7.41 20.15
C LEU A 333 -10.81 -6.62 20.37
N TYR A 334 -9.89 -7.16 21.17
CA TYR A 334 -8.64 -6.47 21.53
C TYR A 334 -7.43 -7.22 20.96
N ILE A 335 -6.58 -6.50 20.22
CA ILE A 335 -5.37 -7.05 19.61
C ILE A 335 -4.17 -6.19 19.99
N ASP A 336 -3.18 -6.82 20.61
CA ASP A 336 -1.91 -6.19 20.98
C ASP A 336 -0.70 -7.02 20.52
N GLY A 337 0.52 -6.61 20.92
CA GLY A 337 1.76 -7.30 20.59
C GLY A 337 1.88 -8.70 21.16
N ASN A 338 1.13 -9.03 22.22
CA ASN A 338 1.12 -10.34 22.89
C ASN A 338 0.11 -11.29 22.25
N THR A 339 -0.82 -10.79 21.44
CA THR A 339 -1.83 -11.60 20.77
C THR A 339 -1.15 -12.54 19.77
N LYS A 340 -1.32 -13.85 19.96
CA LYS A 340 -0.73 -14.86 19.07
C LYS A 340 -1.19 -14.67 17.63
N ALA A 341 -0.30 -14.92 16.68
CA ALA A 341 -0.58 -14.74 15.25
C ALA A 341 -1.81 -15.54 14.77
N LYS A 342 -2.03 -16.74 15.35
CA LYS A 342 -3.19 -17.59 15.05
C LYS A 342 -4.49 -16.90 15.45
N ASP A 343 -4.59 -16.47 16.70
CA ASP A 343 -5.79 -15.84 17.27
C ASP A 343 -6.12 -14.53 16.53
N ARG A 344 -5.09 -13.75 16.22
CA ARG A 344 -5.21 -12.52 15.42
C ARG A 344 -5.78 -12.81 14.02
N ASN A 345 -5.27 -13.84 13.35
CA ASN A 345 -5.74 -14.21 12.02
C ASN A 345 -7.18 -14.75 12.05
N GLU A 346 -7.58 -15.46 13.09
CA GLU A 346 -8.96 -15.91 13.29
C GLU A 346 -9.90 -14.71 13.43
N ILE A 347 -9.58 -13.73 14.27
CA ILE A 347 -10.36 -12.48 14.41
C ILE A 347 -10.48 -11.78 13.05
N PHE A 348 -9.39 -11.59 12.34
CA PHE A 348 -9.42 -10.90 11.04
C PHE A 348 -10.21 -11.65 9.98
N ASN A 349 -10.11 -12.98 9.94
CA ASN A 349 -10.89 -13.80 9.01
C ASN A 349 -12.39 -13.67 9.30
N SER A 350 -12.80 -13.80 10.56
CA SER A 350 -14.21 -13.67 10.96
C SER A 350 -14.79 -12.27 10.64
N LEU A 351 -13.99 -11.22 10.82
CA LEU A 351 -14.40 -9.86 10.44
C LEU A 351 -14.48 -9.66 8.92
N THR A 352 -13.55 -10.23 8.17
CA THR A 352 -13.51 -10.15 6.70
C THR A 352 -14.64 -10.94 6.07
N GLN A 353 -14.96 -12.12 6.61
CA GLN A 353 -16.08 -12.98 6.17
C GLN A 353 -17.43 -12.47 6.65
N ASN A 354 -17.43 -11.44 7.51
CA ASN A 354 -18.62 -10.85 8.14
C ASN A 354 -19.37 -11.84 9.07
N ASP A 355 -18.66 -12.81 9.65
CA ASP A 355 -19.21 -13.71 10.66
C ASP A 355 -19.51 -12.95 11.96
N ILE A 356 -18.68 -11.93 12.26
CA ILE A 356 -18.89 -11.00 13.37
C ILE A 356 -19.39 -9.66 12.78
N THR A 357 -20.65 -9.34 13.01
CA THR A 357 -21.31 -8.15 12.45
C THR A 357 -21.40 -6.98 13.42
N ASN A 358 -21.27 -7.22 14.72
CA ASN A 358 -21.34 -6.19 15.77
C ASN A 358 -20.07 -6.23 16.60
N TYR A 359 -19.17 -5.25 16.41
CA TYR A 359 -17.86 -5.25 17.03
C TYR A 359 -17.27 -3.85 17.24
N VAL A 360 -16.41 -3.76 18.24
CA VAL A 360 -15.45 -2.68 18.45
C VAL A 360 -14.06 -3.28 18.50
N LEU A 361 -13.28 -3.13 17.44
CA LEU A 361 -11.91 -3.65 17.35
C LEU A 361 -10.90 -2.63 17.86
N ILE A 362 -10.13 -2.98 18.88
CA ILE A 362 -9.09 -2.13 19.46
C ILE A 362 -7.72 -2.72 19.17
N GLY A 363 -6.79 -1.91 18.73
CA GLY A 363 -5.41 -2.33 18.55
C GLY A 363 -4.48 -1.22 18.09
N THR A 364 -3.20 -1.56 17.94
CA THR A 364 -2.20 -0.57 17.50
C THR A 364 -2.31 -0.32 15.99
N SER A 365 -1.98 0.90 15.57
CA SER A 365 -1.93 1.27 14.15
C SER A 365 -0.99 0.36 13.34
N LYS A 366 0.07 -0.17 13.97
CA LYS A 366 0.99 -1.14 13.35
C LYS A 366 0.31 -2.48 13.07
N LEU A 367 -0.44 -3.02 14.02
CA LEU A 367 -1.12 -4.32 13.87
C LEU A 367 -2.34 -4.23 12.97
N LEU A 368 -3.15 -3.17 13.11
CA LEU A 368 -4.37 -2.98 12.35
C LEU A 368 -4.12 -2.31 10.99
N GLY A 369 -3.01 -1.59 10.83
CA GLY A 369 -2.62 -0.94 9.57
C GLY A 369 -2.09 -1.88 8.51
N GLU A 370 -1.65 -3.09 8.86
CA GLU A 370 -0.94 -3.98 7.96
C GLU A 370 -1.68 -5.31 7.75
N GLY A 371 -2.14 -5.56 6.52
CA GLY A 371 -2.62 -6.89 6.12
C GLY A 371 -4.09 -7.22 6.39
N THR A 372 -4.88 -6.34 7.01
CA THR A 372 -6.28 -6.60 7.30
C THR A 372 -7.21 -5.92 6.31
N ASP A 373 -8.08 -6.69 5.68
CA ASP A 373 -9.14 -6.18 4.81
C ASP A 373 -10.50 -6.37 5.50
N ILE A 374 -11.01 -5.30 6.12
CA ILE A 374 -12.31 -5.31 6.80
C ILE A 374 -13.18 -4.20 6.17
N PRO A 375 -13.86 -4.46 5.04
CA PRO A 375 -14.66 -3.45 4.35
C PRO A 375 -15.86 -2.95 5.17
N SER A 376 -16.29 -3.73 6.16
CA SER A 376 -17.46 -3.40 6.99
C SER A 376 -17.21 -2.27 7.98
N ILE A 377 -15.98 -1.79 8.21
CA ILE A 377 -15.68 -0.70 9.15
C ILE A 377 -16.42 0.57 8.76
N ARG A 378 -17.16 1.17 9.70
CA ARG A 378 -17.84 2.46 9.55
C ARG A 378 -17.16 3.59 10.29
N ASN A 379 -16.61 3.31 11.48
CA ASN A 379 -15.92 4.31 12.28
C ASN A 379 -14.47 3.93 12.55
N VAL A 380 -13.57 4.90 12.42
CA VAL A 380 -12.17 4.79 12.83
C VAL A 380 -11.85 5.88 13.84
N PHE A 381 -11.47 5.50 15.05
CA PHE A 381 -11.05 6.42 16.10
C PHE A 381 -9.53 6.38 16.24
N CYS A 382 -8.86 7.47 15.96
CA CYS A 382 -7.43 7.64 16.21
C CYS A 382 -7.23 8.17 17.63
N ALA A 383 -7.32 7.28 18.63
CA ALA A 383 -7.35 7.64 20.05
C ALA A 383 -6.00 8.12 20.58
N SER A 384 -4.89 7.56 20.09
CA SER A 384 -3.54 8.05 20.45
C SER A 384 -3.08 9.15 19.54
N PRO A 385 -2.25 10.09 20.07
CA PRO A 385 -1.65 11.12 19.25
C PRO A 385 -0.69 10.49 18.24
N SER A 386 -0.84 10.86 16.97
CA SER A 386 0.14 10.57 15.94
C SER A 386 0.92 11.83 15.62
N TYR A 387 2.23 11.76 15.64
CA TYR A 387 3.06 12.87 15.19
C TYR A 387 3.18 12.84 13.67
N PRO A 388 2.82 13.91 12.95
CA PRO A 388 3.26 14.06 11.58
C PRO A 388 4.73 14.52 11.58
N PRO A 389 5.61 14.01 10.72
CA PRO A 389 5.32 13.49 9.40
C PRO A 389 5.91 12.10 9.15
N PHE A 390 5.41 11.41 8.18
CA PHE A 390 6.04 10.41 7.32
C PHE A 390 5.90 8.92 7.64
N GLU A 391 6.17 8.41 8.84
CA GLU A 391 6.00 6.96 9.07
C GLU A 391 4.53 6.55 9.30
N ASP A 392 3.77 7.40 9.99
CA ASP A 392 2.34 7.17 10.26
C ASP A 392 1.43 7.49 9.06
N THR A 393 1.93 8.24 8.07
CA THR A 393 1.16 8.64 6.87
C THR A 393 0.67 7.45 6.06
N ALA A 394 1.56 6.57 5.70
CA ALA A 394 1.21 5.39 4.91
C ALA A 394 0.26 4.46 5.68
N ARG A 395 0.42 4.35 6.99
CA ARG A 395 -0.48 3.58 7.86
C ARG A 395 -1.85 4.21 7.98
N MET A 396 -1.90 5.51 8.23
CA MET A 396 -3.15 6.27 8.27
C MET A 396 -3.90 6.15 6.94
N GLN A 397 -3.21 6.30 5.83
CA GLN A 397 -3.75 6.14 4.50
C GLN A 397 -4.29 4.73 4.25
N GLN A 398 -3.61 3.69 4.72
CA GLN A 398 -4.08 2.31 4.64
C GLN A 398 -5.34 2.08 5.47
N ILE A 399 -5.42 2.63 6.68
CA ILE A 399 -6.56 2.49 7.58
C ILE A 399 -7.77 3.24 7.03
N ILE A 400 -7.59 4.50 6.65
CA ILE A 400 -8.65 5.30 6.01
C ILE A 400 -9.10 4.61 4.72
N GLY A 401 -8.16 4.19 3.88
CA GLY A 401 -8.45 3.50 2.64
C GLY A 401 -9.27 2.21 2.78
N ARG A 402 -9.22 1.57 3.95
CA ARG A 402 -10.08 0.42 4.26
C ARG A 402 -11.46 0.85 4.72
N ALA A 403 -11.51 1.86 5.59
CA ALA A 403 -12.77 2.38 6.09
C ALA A 403 -13.65 2.96 4.97
N ILE A 404 -13.06 3.51 3.91
CA ILE A 404 -13.80 4.07 2.77
C ILE A 404 -14.21 3.02 1.72
N ARG A 405 -13.92 1.73 1.90
CA ARG A 405 -14.39 0.69 0.98
C ARG A 405 -15.90 0.53 1.05
N PRO A 406 -16.58 0.34 -0.09
CA PRO A 406 -18.00 0.04 -0.11
C PRO A 406 -18.30 -1.27 0.62
N PHE A 407 -19.39 -1.28 1.36
CA PHE A 407 -19.87 -2.48 2.01
C PHE A 407 -21.37 -2.36 2.28
N LYS A 408 -22.18 -3.25 1.71
CA LYS A 408 -23.64 -3.27 1.88
C LYS A 408 -24.26 -1.85 1.80
N ASP A 409 -24.93 -1.43 2.86
CA ASP A 409 -25.63 -0.17 3.05
C ASP A 409 -24.78 0.96 3.64
N LYS A 410 -23.46 0.75 3.76
CA LYS A 410 -22.55 1.77 4.27
C LYS A 410 -22.52 3.01 3.38
N LYS A 411 -23.06 4.13 3.87
CA LYS A 411 -23.13 5.41 3.16
C LYS A 411 -21.94 6.32 3.42
N ILE A 412 -21.40 6.27 4.62
CA ILE A 412 -20.31 7.12 5.13
C ILE A 412 -19.29 6.30 5.91
N ALA A 413 -18.06 6.83 5.96
CA ALA A 413 -17.02 6.36 6.84
C ALA A 413 -16.57 7.50 7.75
N ASN A 414 -16.79 7.39 9.06
CA ASN A 414 -16.37 8.39 10.02
C ASN A 414 -14.94 8.17 10.47
N ILE A 415 -14.10 9.19 10.34
CA ILE A 415 -12.71 9.19 10.79
C ILE A 415 -12.56 10.22 11.90
N VAL A 416 -12.45 9.78 13.14
CA VAL A 416 -12.33 10.65 14.31
C VAL A 416 -10.86 10.75 14.73
N ILE A 417 -10.32 11.94 14.72
CA ILE A 417 -8.93 12.23 15.10
C ILE A 417 -8.93 13.11 16.33
N TYR A 418 -8.39 12.58 17.42
CA TYR A 418 -8.28 13.36 18.66
C TYR A 418 -7.06 14.26 18.59
N ASN A 419 -7.30 15.54 18.84
CA ASN A 419 -6.33 16.59 18.83
C ASN A 419 -5.98 17.06 20.25
N ASP A 420 -4.69 17.10 20.52
CA ASP A 420 -4.12 17.60 21.77
C ASP A 420 -3.51 18.97 21.49
N GLU A 421 -4.24 20.06 21.82
CA GLU A 421 -3.99 21.44 21.39
C GLU A 421 -2.58 21.94 21.66
N THR A 422 -2.02 21.56 22.81
CA THR A 422 -0.69 22.03 23.24
C THR A 422 0.48 21.40 22.48
N THR A 423 0.21 20.43 21.60
CA THR A 423 1.27 19.82 20.79
C THR A 423 1.62 20.63 19.54
N GLY A 424 0.77 21.54 19.12
CA GLY A 424 0.92 22.28 17.86
C GLY A 424 0.85 21.41 16.60
N TRP A 425 0.41 20.15 16.72
CA TRP A 425 0.44 19.17 15.61
C TRP A 425 -0.81 19.21 14.73
N ILE A 426 -1.84 19.93 15.14
CA ILE A 426 -3.15 19.87 14.51
C ILE A 426 -3.14 20.33 13.06
N GLU A 427 -2.52 21.46 12.76
CA GLU A 427 -2.55 22.02 11.41
C GLU A 427 -1.80 21.12 10.41
N LYS A 428 -0.66 20.57 10.82
CA LYS A 428 0.07 19.58 10.01
C LYS A 428 -0.74 18.31 9.81
N LYS A 429 -1.48 17.85 10.83
CA LYS A 429 -2.36 16.69 10.72
C LYS A 429 -3.54 16.95 9.79
N LYS A 430 -4.21 18.09 9.91
CA LYS A 430 -5.33 18.47 9.05
C LYS A 430 -4.90 18.42 7.58
N GLN A 431 -3.86 19.18 7.24
CA GLN A 431 -3.34 19.22 5.88
C GLN A 431 -2.99 17.82 5.36
N HIS A 432 -2.37 17.00 6.21
CA HIS A 432 -1.94 15.67 5.87
C HIS A 432 -3.13 14.71 5.62
N VAL A 433 -4.11 14.69 6.52
CA VAL A 433 -5.31 13.84 6.36
C VAL A 433 -6.13 14.28 5.16
N PHE A 434 -6.25 15.58 4.92
CA PHE A 434 -6.94 16.09 3.74
C PHE A 434 -6.25 15.68 2.44
N ASN A 435 -4.92 15.72 2.39
CA ASN A 435 -4.16 15.25 1.23
C ASN A 435 -4.38 13.76 0.96
N ILE A 436 -4.54 12.94 2.00
CA ILE A 436 -4.83 11.50 1.87
C ILE A 436 -6.23 11.26 1.29
N VAL A 437 -7.19 12.05 1.71
CA VAL A 437 -8.62 11.78 1.47
C VAL A 437 -9.15 12.50 0.24
N TYR A 438 -8.58 13.66 -0.11
CA TYR A 438 -9.11 14.54 -1.14
C TYR A 438 -8.09 14.94 -2.21
N ASP A 439 -6.97 14.23 -2.35
CA ASP A 439 -5.92 14.51 -3.37
C ASP A 439 -5.54 16.01 -3.46
N ASN A 440 -5.32 16.66 -2.30
CA ASN A 440 -5.05 18.11 -2.18
C ASN A 440 -6.23 19.05 -2.58
N VAL A 441 -7.41 18.53 -2.83
CA VAL A 441 -8.59 19.37 -2.99
C VAL A 441 -8.99 19.90 -1.62
N LYS A 442 -9.14 21.23 -1.50
CA LYS A 442 -9.63 21.83 -0.24
C LYS A 442 -11.00 21.27 0.08
N PRO A 443 -11.23 20.72 1.29
CA PRO A 443 -12.54 20.23 1.67
C PRO A 443 -13.53 21.41 1.64
N ILE A 444 -14.72 21.14 1.19
CA ILE A 444 -15.87 22.01 1.49
C ILE A 444 -16.15 21.78 2.97
N ILE A 445 -15.76 22.76 3.79
CA ILE A 445 -16.01 22.76 5.25
C ILE A 445 -17.48 22.99 5.51
#